data_ba7470a225387683501f95112e4f45eb
#
_entry.id   ba7470a225387683501f95112e4f45eb
#
_cell.length_a   1.000
_cell.length_b   1.000
_cell.length_c   1.000
_cell.angle_alpha   90.00
_cell.angle_beta   90.00
_cell.angle_gamma   90.00
#
_symmetry.space_group_name_H-M   'P 1'
#
loop_
_entity.id
_entity.type
_entity.pdbx_description
1 polymer ?
#
loop_
_entity_poly.entity_id
_entity_poly.type
_entity_poly.pdbx_seq_one_letter_code
_entity_poly.pdbx_strand_id
1 'polypeptide(L)'
;MDGIFDYINDYMVSGNYKGLVSKFSRKSNISLMDSLDNYLKSNNFNIDFKSVSQKLYSVINGVKETPKCYCGEPVNYKNISLGYFDYCSSRCQVSSNETQMKLKETNIEKYGVNHHTKSDSFREKMSKLNSDGVLGFGSDSYKKTIIYKYGVSNVSELDEVNDRKRETWINNWDSLSDNDKSDKLKSRSIKYSKTRKETFFNSFNEKWDGRYKILNSDNYITNNGFNNRGLYEILCLECGCNFEILKSSLYQREKSNMDICTNCNPYNIITSNMEEEISNFIRDNYDGELITNDRKLLNGKEVDIYLPELKTSIEFDGLYWHSELYKNDNYHLEKTNDVEGIGERMIHIFEDEWVYKKDIVKSRILNILGKSEKIYGRKCKIKEIGDNKEVRRFLDENHIQGYVGSKIKLGLYYDGDLVSLMTFGNMRRNMGSKSKIGSYELLRFCNKLNTSVVGGASKLFKYFLNNYDPEYVLSYADRRWSDGNLYEKLNLQFIHNSEPSWFYVINGIRHNRFNFRKDKLVSEGFNENKTSREIMLERGYYRIYDCDSKKYEWNR
;
A
#
# COMPACT_ATOMS: atom_id res chain seq x y z
N MET A 1 7.07 -72.78 30.84
CA MET A 1 6.71 -71.69 29.94
C MET A 1 5.47 -72.01 29.14
N ASP A 2 5.12 -73.24 28.97
CA ASP A 2 4.01 -73.66 28.07
C ASP A 2 2.60 -73.27 28.58
N GLY A 3 2.42 -73.16 29.91
CA GLY A 3 1.07 -72.88 30.45
C GLY A 3 0.42 -71.52 30.20
N ILE A 4 1.19 -70.48 29.83
CA ILE A 4 0.63 -69.17 29.54
C ILE A 4 -0.02 -69.11 28.14
N PHE A 5 0.64 -69.75 27.17
CA PHE A 5 0.11 -69.81 25.80
C PHE A 5 -1.13 -70.66 25.71
N ASP A 6 -1.22 -71.72 26.50
CA ASP A 6 -2.43 -72.56 26.55
C ASP A 6 -3.64 -71.75 27.03
N TYR A 7 -3.45 -70.94 28.09
CA TYR A 7 -4.49 -70.04 28.57
C TYR A 7 -4.88 -68.94 27.53
N ILE A 8 -3.88 -68.38 26.85
CA ILE A 8 -4.11 -67.35 25.85
C ILE A 8 -4.86 -67.95 24.64
N ASN A 9 -4.44 -69.11 24.18
CA ASN A 9 -5.03 -69.81 23.05
C ASN A 9 -6.48 -70.20 23.28
N ASP A 10 -6.83 -70.72 24.47
CA ASP A 10 -8.21 -71.06 24.82
C ASP A 10 -9.16 -69.87 24.72
N TYR A 11 -8.72 -68.71 25.16
CA TYR A 11 -9.52 -67.47 25.07
C TYR A 11 -9.52 -66.85 23.67
N MET A 12 -8.46 -67.05 22.89
CA MET A 12 -8.38 -66.60 21.50
C MET A 12 -9.38 -67.39 20.63
N VAL A 13 -9.43 -68.70 20.79
CA VAL A 13 -10.38 -69.57 20.04
C VAL A 13 -11.83 -69.24 20.39
N SER A 14 -12.12 -68.87 21.63
CA SER A 14 -13.48 -68.50 22.06
C SER A 14 -13.85 -67.06 21.76
N GLY A 15 -12.90 -66.18 21.34
CA GLY A 15 -13.11 -64.74 21.12
C GLY A 15 -13.38 -63.96 22.43
N ASN A 16 -13.21 -64.57 23.60
CA ASN A 16 -13.55 -63.93 24.88
C ASN A 16 -12.41 -63.12 25.47
N TYR A 17 -12.00 -62.08 24.78
CA TYR A 17 -10.89 -61.19 25.21
C TYR A 17 -11.11 -60.52 26.56
N LYS A 18 -12.38 -60.20 26.93
CA LYS A 18 -12.74 -59.60 28.22
C LYS A 18 -12.48 -60.59 29.38
N GLY A 19 -12.85 -61.84 29.15
CA GLY A 19 -12.59 -62.93 30.12
C GLY A 19 -11.10 -63.12 30.34
N LEU A 20 -10.30 -63.12 29.29
CA LEU A 20 -8.84 -63.23 29.37
C LEU A 20 -8.25 -62.08 30.18
N VAL A 21 -8.56 -60.82 29.87
CA VAL A 21 -8.06 -59.65 30.65
C VAL A 21 -8.49 -59.72 32.11
N SER A 22 -9.76 -60.11 32.37
CA SER A 22 -10.26 -60.25 33.75
C SER A 22 -9.52 -61.30 34.53
N LYS A 23 -9.16 -62.41 33.90
CA LYS A 23 -8.39 -63.50 34.57
C LYS A 23 -6.99 -63.06 34.97
N PHE A 24 -6.25 -62.38 34.09
CA PHE A 24 -4.92 -61.88 34.41
C PHE A 24 -4.94 -60.67 35.37
N SER A 25 -6.02 -59.95 35.46
CA SER A 25 -6.15 -58.78 36.36
C SER A 25 -6.61 -59.12 37.78
N ARG A 26 -6.98 -60.38 38.08
CA ARG A 26 -7.43 -60.77 39.43
C ARG A 26 -6.25 -60.89 40.37
N LYS A 27 -6.38 -60.33 41.58
CA LYS A 27 -5.37 -60.37 42.64
C LYS A 27 -4.95 -61.83 43.06
N SER A 28 -5.85 -62.78 42.86
CA SER A 28 -5.57 -64.19 43.11
C SER A 28 -4.63 -64.85 42.09
N ASN A 29 -4.34 -64.25 40.99
CA ASN A 29 -3.57 -64.81 39.89
C ASN A 29 -2.22 -64.10 39.67
N ILE A 30 -1.55 -63.71 40.76
CA ILE A 30 -0.27 -62.98 40.73
C ILE A 30 0.79 -63.80 39.95
N SER A 31 0.82 -65.10 40.09
CA SER A 31 1.78 -66.01 39.40
C SER A 31 1.61 -65.96 37.86
N LEU A 32 0.38 -65.76 37.35
CA LEU A 32 0.13 -65.59 35.92
C LEU A 32 0.62 -64.22 35.40
N MET A 33 0.48 -63.18 36.20
CA MET A 33 0.99 -61.87 35.87
C MET A 33 2.51 -61.83 35.86
N ASP A 34 3.15 -62.40 36.87
CA ASP A 34 4.62 -62.52 36.97
C ASP A 34 5.17 -63.29 35.77
N SER A 35 4.50 -64.36 35.38
CA SER A 35 4.88 -65.18 34.23
C SER A 35 4.75 -64.39 32.92
N LEU A 36 3.67 -63.56 32.74
CA LEU A 36 3.49 -62.66 31.60
C LEU A 36 4.60 -61.59 31.57
N ASP A 37 4.90 -60.97 32.68
CA ASP A 37 5.92 -59.94 32.77
C ASP A 37 7.33 -60.49 32.51
N ASN A 38 7.63 -61.67 32.97
CA ASN A 38 8.90 -62.41 32.70
C ASN A 38 8.98 -62.73 31.18
N TYR A 39 7.90 -63.23 30.60
CA TYR A 39 7.85 -63.47 29.15
C TYR A 39 8.12 -62.22 28.32
N LEU A 40 7.46 -61.09 28.64
CA LEU A 40 7.65 -59.81 27.95
C LEU A 40 9.11 -59.35 28.03
N LYS A 41 9.74 -59.43 29.20
CA LYS A 41 11.15 -59.08 29.42
C LYS A 41 12.10 -59.99 28.63
N SER A 42 11.89 -61.30 28.70
CA SER A 42 12.78 -62.29 28.06
C SER A 42 12.69 -62.25 26.51
N ASN A 43 11.60 -61.71 25.93
CA ASN A 43 11.39 -61.66 24.50
C ASN A 43 11.54 -60.23 23.92
N ASN A 44 12.17 -59.32 24.67
CA ASN A 44 12.51 -57.97 24.23
C ASN A 44 11.30 -57.09 23.78
N PHE A 45 10.20 -57.13 24.56
CA PHE A 45 9.09 -56.21 24.36
C PHE A 45 9.45 -54.87 24.98
N ASN A 46 9.70 -53.86 24.13
CA ASN A 46 10.11 -52.53 24.53
C ASN A 46 8.93 -51.53 24.47
N ILE A 47 7.90 -51.77 25.29
CA ILE A 47 6.69 -50.97 25.39
C ILE A 47 6.51 -50.56 26.86
N ASP A 48 6.20 -49.26 27.08
CA ASP A 48 5.74 -48.78 28.37
C ASP A 48 4.27 -49.16 28.57
N PHE A 49 4.03 -50.37 29.12
CA PHE A 49 2.68 -50.93 29.22
C PHE A 49 1.86 -50.21 30.29
N LYS A 50 0.75 -49.63 29.90
CA LYS A 50 -0.18 -48.95 30.80
C LYS A 50 -1.33 -49.81 31.31
N SER A 51 -1.50 -51.02 30.78
CA SER A 51 -2.56 -51.95 31.21
C SER A 51 -2.23 -53.40 30.90
N VAL A 52 -2.86 -54.33 31.67
CA VAL A 52 -2.82 -55.77 31.41
C VAL A 52 -3.33 -56.11 30.02
N SER A 53 -4.39 -55.44 29.59
CA SER A 53 -4.95 -55.59 28.26
C SER A 53 -3.94 -55.29 27.15
N GLN A 54 -3.09 -54.29 27.34
CA GLN A 54 -2.04 -53.92 26.38
C GLN A 54 -0.90 -54.96 26.37
N LYS A 55 -0.49 -55.48 27.54
CA LYS A 55 0.49 -56.57 27.64
C LYS A 55 0.02 -57.81 26.86
N LEU A 56 -1.20 -58.25 27.12
CA LEU A 56 -1.79 -59.40 26.42
C LEU A 56 -1.92 -59.17 24.92
N TYR A 57 -2.40 -58.02 24.50
CA TYR A 57 -2.48 -57.67 23.09
C TYR A 57 -1.11 -57.77 22.38
N SER A 58 -0.07 -57.20 23.03
CA SER A 58 1.26 -57.21 22.47
C SER A 58 1.84 -58.61 22.33
N VAL A 59 1.58 -59.49 23.31
CA VAL A 59 2.01 -60.90 23.23
C VAL A 59 1.23 -61.64 22.13
N ILE A 60 -0.09 -61.49 22.08
CA ILE A 60 -0.98 -62.15 21.10
C ILE A 60 -0.59 -61.76 19.68
N ASN A 61 -0.33 -60.47 19.43
CA ASN A 61 -0.06 -59.95 18.11
C ASN A 61 1.40 -59.72 17.78
N GLY A 62 2.34 -60.11 18.69
CA GLY A 62 3.78 -59.98 18.47
C GLY A 62 4.28 -58.55 18.40
N VAL A 63 3.52 -57.58 18.96
CA VAL A 63 3.88 -56.16 18.92
C VAL A 63 4.93 -55.86 19.99
N LYS A 64 6.18 -55.74 19.58
CA LYS A 64 7.34 -55.55 20.50
C LYS A 64 7.65 -54.11 20.83
N GLU A 65 7.23 -53.18 19.99
CA GLU A 65 7.40 -51.72 20.16
C GLU A 65 6.09 -51.01 19.98
N THR A 66 5.92 -49.86 20.63
CA THR A 66 4.73 -49.03 20.42
C THR A 66 4.69 -48.56 18.97
N PRO A 67 3.63 -48.87 18.21
CA PRO A 67 3.48 -48.37 16.82
C PRO A 67 3.49 -46.85 16.77
N LYS A 68 4.03 -46.33 15.68
CA LYS A 68 4.15 -44.89 15.46
C LYS A 68 3.19 -44.40 14.41
N CYS A 69 2.65 -43.22 14.62
CA CYS A 69 1.92 -42.45 13.63
C CYS A 69 2.85 -42.01 12.49
N TYR A 70 2.30 -41.64 11.34
CA TYR A 70 3.10 -41.11 10.23
C TYR A 70 3.91 -39.85 10.59
N CYS A 71 3.54 -39.13 11.66
CA CYS A 71 4.30 -37.99 12.17
C CYS A 71 5.49 -38.38 13.07
N GLY A 72 5.70 -39.70 13.32
CA GLY A 72 6.76 -40.23 14.18
C GLY A 72 6.37 -40.40 15.64
N GLU A 73 5.29 -39.80 16.12
CA GLU A 73 4.84 -39.92 17.52
C GLU A 73 4.17 -41.28 17.80
N PRO A 74 4.31 -41.84 19.02
CA PRO A 74 3.67 -43.10 19.39
C PRO A 74 2.15 -42.97 19.39
N VAL A 75 1.45 -44.01 18.95
CA VAL A 75 -0.01 -44.06 18.97
C VAL A 75 -0.55 -44.61 20.28
N ASN A 76 -1.71 -44.19 20.69
CA ASN A 76 -2.36 -44.69 21.89
C ASN A 76 -2.97 -46.08 21.67
N TYR A 77 -2.95 -46.89 22.73
CA TYR A 77 -3.62 -48.19 22.76
C TYR A 77 -5.13 -48.02 22.97
N LYS A 78 -5.96 -48.71 22.17
CA LYS A 78 -7.41 -48.71 22.28
C LYS A 78 -7.93 -49.76 23.27
N ASN A 79 -7.84 -51.01 22.87
CA ASN A 79 -8.26 -52.18 23.65
C ASN A 79 -7.70 -53.48 23.03
N ILE A 80 -7.95 -54.62 23.70
CA ILE A 80 -7.36 -55.92 23.29
C ILE A 80 -7.94 -56.44 21.94
N SER A 81 -9.13 -56.01 21.52
CA SER A 81 -9.74 -56.43 20.26
C SER A 81 -9.34 -55.55 19.07
N LEU A 82 -9.07 -54.26 19.30
CA LEU A 82 -8.78 -53.25 18.26
C LEU A 82 -7.33 -52.82 18.19
N GLY A 83 -6.54 -53.14 19.24
CA GLY A 83 -5.12 -52.78 19.30
C GLY A 83 -4.85 -51.29 19.52
N TYR A 84 -4.01 -50.73 18.69
CA TYR A 84 -3.63 -49.32 18.73
C TYR A 84 -4.47 -48.46 17.78
N PHE A 85 -4.45 -47.16 17.99
CA PHE A 85 -4.98 -46.23 17.02
C PHE A 85 -4.03 -46.12 15.84
N ASP A 86 -4.59 -45.78 14.66
CA ASP A 86 -3.79 -45.56 13.44
C ASP A 86 -3.04 -44.21 13.50
N TYR A 87 -3.54 -43.29 14.34
CA TYR A 87 -3.03 -41.93 14.47
C TYR A 87 -2.85 -41.55 15.94
N CYS A 88 -1.81 -40.75 16.22
CA CYS A 88 -1.50 -40.32 17.60
C CYS A 88 -2.52 -39.32 18.16
N SER A 89 -3.24 -38.61 17.28
CA SER A 89 -4.22 -37.60 17.65
C SER A 89 -5.29 -37.43 16.56
N SER A 90 -6.44 -36.82 16.91
CA SER A 90 -7.48 -36.46 15.94
C SER A 90 -6.94 -35.48 14.89
N ARG A 91 -5.97 -34.65 15.23
CA ARG A 91 -5.32 -33.74 14.29
C ARG A 91 -4.54 -34.51 13.21
N CYS A 92 -3.77 -35.49 13.61
CA CYS A 92 -3.05 -36.35 12.66
C CYS A 92 -4.02 -37.17 11.79
N GLN A 93 -5.11 -37.67 12.35
CA GLN A 93 -6.14 -38.37 11.60
C GLN A 93 -6.73 -37.49 10.50
N VAL A 94 -7.15 -36.27 10.84
CA VAL A 94 -7.74 -35.32 9.88
C VAL A 94 -6.73 -34.88 8.83
N SER A 95 -5.44 -34.75 9.21
CA SER A 95 -4.37 -34.29 8.31
C SER A 95 -3.79 -35.41 7.44
N SER A 96 -4.15 -36.68 7.66
CA SER A 96 -3.62 -37.79 6.87
C SER A 96 -4.08 -37.74 5.42
N ASN A 97 -3.21 -38.10 4.49
CA ASN A 97 -3.52 -38.09 3.06
C ASN A 97 -4.74 -38.95 2.75
N GLU A 98 -4.87 -40.11 3.38
CA GLU A 98 -6.00 -41.03 3.21
C GLU A 98 -7.32 -40.38 3.63
N THR A 99 -7.36 -39.75 4.82
CA THR A 99 -8.56 -39.07 5.31
C THR A 99 -8.92 -37.88 4.42
N GLN A 100 -7.91 -37.12 3.97
CA GLN A 100 -8.12 -35.99 3.07
C GLN A 100 -8.63 -36.42 1.68
N MET A 101 -8.14 -37.54 1.16
CA MET A 101 -8.64 -38.08 -0.11
C MET A 101 -10.10 -38.54 0.04
N LYS A 102 -10.44 -39.31 1.06
CA LYS A 102 -11.83 -39.74 1.34
C LYS A 102 -12.77 -38.55 1.52
N LEU A 103 -12.33 -37.52 2.22
CA LEU A 103 -13.11 -36.28 2.39
C LEU A 103 -13.33 -35.55 1.05
N LYS A 104 -12.30 -35.49 0.19
CA LYS A 104 -12.44 -34.90 -1.14
C LYS A 104 -13.41 -35.70 -2.03
N GLU A 105 -13.27 -37.02 -2.06
CA GLU A 105 -14.17 -37.91 -2.83
C GLU A 105 -15.61 -37.74 -2.36
N THR A 106 -15.87 -37.81 -1.06
CA THR A 106 -17.20 -37.59 -0.47
C THR A 106 -17.76 -36.21 -0.80
N ASN A 107 -16.92 -35.16 -0.77
CA ASN A 107 -17.35 -33.81 -1.14
C ASN A 107 -17.64 -33.67 -2.63
N ILE A 108 -16.87 -34.33 -3.52
CA ILE A 108 -17.12 -34.35 -4.95
C ILE A 108 -18.44 -35.11 -5.25
N GLU A 109 -18.64 -36.26 -4.63
CA GLU A 109 -19.86 -37.05 -4.81
C GLU A 109 -21.11 -36.29 -4.32
N LYS A 110 -21.00 -35.63 -3.15
CA LYS A 110 -22.16 -34.99 -2.52
C LYS A 110 -22.45 -33.57 -2.99
N TYR A 111 -21.41 -32.80 -3.35
CA TYR A 111 -21.50 -31.39 -3.64
C TYR A 111 -20.90 -30.97 -4.99
N GLY A 112 -20.33 -31.89 -5.77
CA GLY A 112 -19.68 -31.61 -7.06
C GLY A 112 -18.34 -30.85 -6.95
N VAL A 113 -17.83 -30.63 -5.73
CA VAL A 113 -16.61 -29.83 -5.44
C VAL A 113 -15.75 -30.52 -4.39
N ASN A 114 -14.45 -30.29 -4.41
CA ASN A 114 -13.50 -30.93 -3.52
C ASN A 114 -13.60 -30.51 -2.03
N HIS A 115 -14.37 -29.48 -1.72
CA HIS A 115 -14.65 -29.03 -0.36
C HIS A 115 -16.02 -28.39 -0.30
N HIS A 116 -16.84 -28.76 0.67
CA HIS A 116 -18.24 -28.34 0.78
C HIS A 116 -18.43 -26.81 0.81
N THR A 117 -17.48 -26.05 1.35
CA THR A 117 -17.53 -24.57 1.39
C THR A 117 -17.40 -23.91 0.00
N LYS A 118 -16.99 -24.69 -1.00
CA LYS A 118 -16.89 -24.23 -2.40
C LYS A 118 -18.17 -24.51 -3.19
N SER A 119 -19.12 -25.25 -2.63
CA SER A 119 -20.42 -25.51 -3.30
C SER A 119 -21.24 -24.22 -3.37
N ASP A 120 -22.01 -24.09 -4.45
CA ASP A 120 -22.85 -22.91 -4.66
C ASP A 120 -23.94 -22.83 -3.59
N SER A 121 -24.51 -23.97 -3.18
CA SER A 121 -25.48 -24.04 -2.08
C SER A 121 -24.93 -23.52 -0.73
N PHE A 122 -23.66 -23.79 -0.43
CA PHE A 122 -23.02 -23.25 0.77
C PHE A 122 -22.77 -21.74 0.65
N ARG A 123 -22.31 -21.28 -0.54
CA ARG A 123 -22.06 -19.85 -0.80
C ARG A 123 -23.35 -19.04 -0.71
N GLU A 124 -24.43 -19.54 -1.32
CA GLU A 124 -25.74 -18.89 -1.23
C GLU A 124 -26.25 -18.82 0.21
N LYS A 125 -26.15 -19.94 0.95
CA LYS A 125 -26.52 -19.96 2.37
C LYS A 125 -25.71 -18.97 3.20
N MET A 126 -24.40 -18.90 3.00
CA MET A 126 -23.52 -17.98 3.71
C MET A 126 -23.76 -16.52 3.30
N SER A 127 -24.02 -16.27 2.01
CA SER A 127 -24.40 -14.94 1.51
C SER A 127 -25.69 -14.45 2.16
N LYS A 128 -26.70 -15.31 2.23
CA LYS A 128 -27.99 -15.01 2.87
C LYS A 128 -27.84 -14.75 4.37
N LEU A 129 -27.06 -15.57 5.09
CA LEU A 129 -26.80 -15.37 6.52
C LEU A 129 -25.97 -14.09 6.80
N ASN A 130 -25.10 -13.68 5.87
CA ASN A 130 -24.39 -12.41 5.96
C ASN A 130 -25.31 -11.21 5.66
N SER A 131 -26.17 -11.30 4.63
CA SER A 131 -27.14 -10.24 4.33
C SER A 131 -28.15 -10.04 5.45
N ASP A 132 -28.54 -11.12 6.13
CA ASP A 132 -29.47 -11.12 7.25
C ASP A 132 -28.78 -10.70 8.59
N GLY A 133 -27.48 -10.41 8.58
CA GLY A 133 -26.70 -9.99 9.75
C GLY A 133 -26.53 -11.06 10.85
N VAL A 134 -26.85 -12.32 10.55
CA VAL A 134 -26.90 -13.44 11.52
C VAL A 134 -25.51 -14.04 11.75
N LEU A 135 -24.61 -14.03 10.76
CA LEU A 135 -23.28 -14.61 10.84
C LEU A 135 -22.24 -13.68 10.22
N GLY A 136 -21.08 -13.60 10.84
CA GLY A 136 -19.89 -12.90 10.31
C GLY A 136 -19.18 -12.07 11.36
N PHE A 137 -17.92 -11.72 11.08
CA PHE A 137 -17.09 -10.83 11.92
C PHE A 137 -17.66 -9.41 12.10
N GLY A 138 -18.82 -9.11 11.52
CA GLY A 138 -19.52 -7.85 11.60
C GLY A 138 -20.89 -7.92 12.30
N SER A 139 -21.36 -9.13 12.69
CA SER A 139 -22.67 -9.26 13.35
C SER A 139 -22.68 -8.58 14.72
N ASP A 140 -23.84 -8.01 15.10
CA ASP A 140 -23.98 -7.33 16.38
C ASP A 140 -23.72 -8.25 17.58
N SER A 141 -24.07 -9.53 17.46
CA SER A 141 -23.76 -10.55 18.46
C SER A 141 -22.26 -10.77 18.61
N TYR A 142 -21.52 -10.85 17.49
CA TYR A 142 -20.06 -10.97 17.49
C TYR A 142 -19.42 -9.72 18.09
N LYS A 143 -19.84 -8.52 17.67
CA LYS A 143 -19.32 -7.25 18.20
C LYS A 143 -19.54 -7.14 19.70
N LYS A 144 -20.76 -7.44 20.20
CA LYS A 144 -21.07 -7.43 21.63
C LYS A 144 -20.16 -8.39 22.41
N THR A 145 -19.92 -9.60 21.89
CA THR A 145 -19.04 -10.59 22.52
C THR A 145 -17.58 -10.11 22.56
N ILE A 146 -17.09 -9.50 21.48
CA ILE A 146 -15.72 -8.99 21.40
C ILE A 146 -15.54 -7.77 22.31
N ILE A 147 -16.50 -6.85 22.33
CA ILE A 147 -16.47 -5.69 23.23
C ILE A 147 -16.48 -6.16 24.69
N TYR A 148 -17.33 -7.11 25.04
CA TYR A 148 -17.39 -7.65 26.39
C TYR A 148 -16.10 -8.34 26.84
N LYS A 149 -15.48 -9.12 25.92
CA LYS A 149 -14.32 -9.94 26.26
C LYS A 149 -12.99 -9.20 26.18
N TYR A 150 -12.87 -8.23 25.27
CA TYR A 150 -11.61 -7.58 24.94
C TYR A 150 -11.64 -6.04 24.94
N GLY A 151 -12.82 -5.43 25.15
CA GLY A 151 -12.99 -3.98 25.18
C GLY A 151 -12.85 -3.28 23.83
N VAL A 152 -12.76 -4.02 22.72
CA VAL A 152 -12.56 -3.50 21.35
C VAL A 152 -13.71 -3.95 20.44
N SER A 153 -13.95 -3.21 19.37
CA SER A 153 -15.02 -3.54 18.42
C SER A 153 -14.65 -4.69 17.48
N ASN A 154 -13.35 -4.93 17.29
CA ASN A 154 -12.80 -5.99 16.45
C ASN A 154 -11.50 -6.51 17.06
N VAL A 155 -11.31 -7.84 17.07
CA VAL A 155 -10.10 -8.51 17.60
C VAL A 155 -8.83 -8.05 16.89
N SER A 156 -8.93 -7.56 15.64
CA SER A 156 -7.79 -6.98 14.90
C SER A 156 -7.33 -5.62 15.42
N GLU A 157 -8.03 -5.01 16.37
CA GLU A 157 -7.61 -3.79 17.07
C GLU A 157 -6.65 -4.09 18.22
N LEU A 158 -6.53 -5.37 18.62
CA LEU A 158 -5.63 -5.80 19.69
C LEU A 158 -4.20 -5.96 19.15
N ASP A 159 -3.25 -5.29 19.79
CA ASP A 159 -1.83 -5.36 19.43
C ASP A 159 -1.30 -6.79 19.51
N GLU A 160 -1.64 -7.55 20.55
CA GLU A 160 -1.24 -8.96 20.70
C GLU A 160 -1.70 -9.85 19.53
N VAL A 161 -2.87 -9.57 18.95
CA VAL A 161 -3.39 -10.33 17.80
C VAL A 161 -2.64 -9.96 16.54
N ASN A 162 -2.31 -8.69 16.37
CA ASN A 162 -1.54 -8.20 15.24
C ASN A 162 -0.09 -8.67 15.31
N ASP A 163 0.51 -8.66 16.48
CA ASP A 163 1.87 -9.16 16.71
C ASP A 163 1.96 -10.66 16.42
N ARG A 164 1.02 -11.45 16.91
CA ARG A 164 0.94 -12.90 16.65
C ARG A 164 0.75 -13.22 15.17
N LYS A 165 -0.08 -12.43 14.45
CA LYS A 165 -0.23 -12.53 12.99
C LYS A 165 1.07 -12.16 12.27
N ARG A 166 1.74 -11.12 12.75
CA ARG A 166 3.02 -10.64 12.20
C ARG A 166 4.12 -11.67 12.40
N GLU A 167 4.26 -12.23 13.59
CA GLU A 167 5.22 -13.32 13.89
C GLU A 167 4.94 -14.56 13.03
N THR A 168 3.68 -14.98 12.94
CA THR A 168 3.29 -16.11 12.10
C THR A 168 3.62 -15.85 10.63
N TRP A 169 3.39 -14.62 10.15
CA TRP A 169 3.72 -14.23 8.79
C TRP A 169 5.23 -14.21 8.56
N ILE A 170 6.01 -13.65 9.49
CA ILE A 170 7.48 -13.61 9.43
C ILE A 170 8.03 -15.04 9.40
N ASN A 171 7.62 -15.89 10.33
CA ASN A 171 8.08 -17.28 10.40
C ASN A 171 7.77 -18.07 9.13
N ASN A 172 6.54 -17.91 8.59
CA ASN A 172 6.14 -18.55 7.34
C ASN A 172 6.88 -17.98 6.13
N TRP A 173 7.24 -16.70 6.16
CA TRP A 173 8.00 -16.06 5.11
C TRP A 173 9.47 -16.47 5.14
N ASP A 174 10.07 -16.49 6.32
CA ASP A 174 11.49 -16.84 6.51
C ASP A 174 11.77 -18.32 6.22
N SER A 175 10.76 -19.19 6.41
CA SER A 175 10.86 -20.61 6.06
C SER A 175 10.88 -20.91 4.56
N LEU A 176 10.58 -19.92 3.71
CA LEU A 176 10.58 -20.09 2.25
C LEU A 176 11.96 -19.87 1.64
N SER A 177 12.29 -20.63 0.60
CA SER A 177 13.46 -20.37 -0.22
C SER A 177 13.33 -19.01 -0.95
N ASP A 178 14.45 -18.42 -1.37
CA ASP A 178 14.44 -17.14 -2.09
C ASP A 178 13.68 -17.22 -3.40
N ASN A 179 13.72 -18.37 -4.07
CA ASN A 179 12.93 -18.64 -5.27
C ASN A 179 11.43 -18.69 -4.97
N ASP A 180 11.00 -19.39 -3.92
CA ASP A 180 9.59 -19.44 -3.50
C ASP A 180 9.07 -18.07 -3.06
N LYS A 181 9.89 -17.27 -2.37
CA LYS A 181 9.57 -15.88 -2.02
C LYS A 181 9.34 -15.04 -3.28
N SER A 182 10.24 -15.14 -4.26
CA SER A 182 10.13 -14.44 -5.53
C SER A 182 8.85 -14.81 -6.29
N ASP A 183 8.54 -16.10 -6.38
CA ASP A 183 7.37 -16.61 -7.10
C ASP A 183 6.06 -16.26 -6.38
N LYS A 184 6.03 -16.30 -5.05
CA LYS A 184 4.87 -15.81 -4.28
C LYS A 184 4.65 -14.31 -4.44
N LEU A 185 5.71 -13.50 -4.49
CA LEU A 185 5.58 -12.06 -4.75
C LEU A 185 5.08 -11.79 -6.16
N LYS A 186 5.60 -12.51 -7.17
CA LYS A 186 5.16 -12.39 -8.57
C LYS A 186 3.69 -12.79 -8.72
N SER A 187 3.29 -13.94 -8.20
CA SER A 187 1.91 -14.42 -8.30
C SER A 187 0.92 -13.51 -7.58
N ARG A 188 1.30 -12.96 -6.41
CA ARG A 188 0.51 -11.98 -5.67
C ARG A 188 0.38 -10.67 -6.43
N SER A 189 1.47 -10.19 -7.04
CA SER A 189 1.48 -8.99 -7.89
C SER A 189 0.56 -9.15 -9.10
N ILE A 190 0.63 -10.28 -9.80
CA ILE A 190 -0.22 -10.59 -10.97
C ILE A 190 -1.70 -10.63 -10.56
N LYS A 191 -2.05 -11.30 -9.46
CA LYS A 191 -3.43 -11.37 -8.97
C LYS A 191 -3.98 -10.00 -8.61
N TYR A 192 -3.23 -9.18 -7.87
CA TYR A 192 -3.61 -7.81 -7.52
C TYR A 192 -3.80 -6.94 -8.77
N SER A 193 -2.94 -7.11 -9.76
CA SER A 193 -2.99 -6.36 -11.01
C SER A 193 -4.22 -6.71 -11.83
N LYS A 194 -4.58 -7.98 -11.92
CA LYS A 194 -5.78 -8.43 -12.61
C LYS A 194 -7.06 -7.84 -11.98
N THR A 195 -7.21 -7.95 -10.67
CA THR A 195 -8.38 -7.40 -9.96
C THR A 195 -8.48 -5.88 -10.11
N ARG A 196 -7.35 -5.14 -10.02
CA ARG A 196 -7.34 -3.69 -10.22
C ARG A 196 -7.71 -3.30 -11.65
N LYS A 197 -7.28 -4.09 -12.65
CA LYS A 197 -7.64 -3.88 -14.05
C LYS A 197 -9.16 -4.02 -14.23
N GLU A 198 -9.73 -5.13 -13.79
CA GLU A 198 -11.17 -5.40 -13.87
C GLU A 198 -12.00 -4.31 -13.19
N THR A 199 -11.63 -3.91 -11.97
CA THR A 199 -12.30 -2.83 -11.24
C THR A 199 -12.24 -1.50 -11.99
N PHE A 200 -11.07 -1.16 -12.56
CA PHE A 200 -10.89 0.08 -13.33
C PHE A 200 -11.76 0.08 -14.59
N PHE A 201 -11.74 -0.99 -15.38
CA PHE A 201 -12.52 -1.06 -16.63
C PHE A 201 -14.03 -1.02 -16.37
N ASN A 202 -14.49 -1.71 -15.32
CA ASN A 202 -15.91 -1.67 -14.93
C ASN A 202 -16.33 -0.26 -14.53
N SER A 203 -15.55 0.41 -13.66
CA SER A 203 -15.81 1.77 -13.24
C SER A 203 -15.75 2.78 -14.41
N PHE A 204 -14.81 2.59 -15.36
CA PHE A 204 -14.71 3.42 -16.55
C PHE A 204 -15.95 3.26 -17.44
N ASN A 205 -16.37 2.03 -17.72
CA ASN A 205 -17.53 1.75 -18.56
C ASN A 205 -18.83 2.27 -17.92
N GLU A 206 -19.01 2.07 -16.61
CA GLU A 206 -20.17 2.60 -15.88
C GLU A 206 -20.25 4.13 -15.94
N LYS A 207 -19.10 4.80 -15.80
CA LYS A 207 -19.04 6.25 -15.74
C LYS A 207 -19.28 6.93 -17.10
N TRP A 208 -18.75 6.33 -18.16
CA TRP A 208 -18.75 6.94 -19.48
C TRP A 208 -19.77 6.36 -20.46
N ASP A 209 -20.60 5.44 -19.99
CA ASP A 209 -21.79 4.87 -20.64
C ASP A 209 -21.72 4.81 -22.18
N GLY A 210 -20.73 4.08 -22.68
CA GLY A 210 -20.56 3.85 -24.11
C GLY A 210 -20.04 5.05 -24.94
N ARG A 211 -19.68 6.18 -24.33
CA ARG A 211 -19.06 7.32 -25.05
C ARG A 211 -17.63 7.07 -25.49
N TYR A 212 -16.93 6.19 -24.80
CA TYR A 212 -15.52 5.88 -25.02
C TYR A 212 -15.25 4.39 -25.02
N LYS A 213 -14.34 3.96 -25.89
CA LYS A 213 -13.86 2.57 -25.94
C LYS A 213 -12.35 2.53 -25.80
N ILE A 214 -11.85 1.80 -24.80
CA ILE A 214 -10.41 1.57 -24.62
C ILE A 214 -9.97 0.49 -25.60
N LEU A 215 -9.00 0.81 -26.48
CA LEU A 215 -8.57 -0.04 -27.58
C LEU A 215 -7.45 -1.00 -27.18
N ASN A 216 -6.58 -0.64 -26.27
CA ASN A 216 -5.37 -1.36 -25.92
C ASN A 216 -5.41 -1.99 -24.52
N SER A 217 -6.58 -2.52 -24.12
CA SER A 217 -6.80 -3.12 -22.80
C SER A 217 -5.82 -4.24 -22.44
N ASP A 218 -5.26 -4.94 -23.42
CA ASP A 218 -4.43 -6.14 -23.20
C ASP A 218 -2.94 -5.83 -23.07
N ASN A 219 -2.46 -4.70 -23.58
CA ASN A 219 -1.05 -4.29 -23.53
C ASN A 219 -0.57 -3.82 -22.14
N TYR A 220 -1.46 -3.74 -21.15
CA TYR A 220 -1.14 -3.25 -19.79
C TYR A 220 -0.88 -4.35 -18.77
N ILE A 221 -0.90 -5.62 -19.16
CA ILE A 221 -0.45 -6.74 -18.34
C ILE A 221 1.01 -7.01 -18.73
N THR A 222 1.94 -6.30 -18.11
CA THR A 222 3.34 -6.70 -18.15
C THR A 222 3.56 -7.90 -17.23
N ASN A 223 4.63 -8.67 -17.43
CA ASN A 223 5.06 -9.75 -16.53
C ASN A 223 5.24 -9.30 -15.06
N ASN A 224 5.22 -8.00 -14.80
CA ASN A 224 5.35 -7.35 -13.49
C ASN A 224 4.03 -6.78 -12.92
N GLY A 225 2.88 -7.06 -13.53
CA GLY A 225 1.57 -6.65 -13.06
C GLY A 225 0.97 -5.41 -13.78
N PHE A 226 -0.26 -5.04 -13.39
CA PHE A 226 -1.01 -3.93 -13.98
C PHE A 226 -0.33 -2.59 -13.72
N ASN A 227 0.12 -1.91 -14.78
CA ASN A 227 0.76 -0.62 -14.69
C ASN A 227 -0.29 0.50 -14.50
N ASN A 228 -0.45 0.99 -13.26
CA ASN A 228 -1.32 2.12 -12.94
C ASN A 228 -0.94 3.45 -13.62
N ARG A 229 0.21 3.49 -14.30
CA ARG A 229 0.77 4.67 -14.97
C ARG A 229 0.81 4.51 -16.49
N GLY A 230 0.13 3.47 -17.00
CA GLY A 230 0.07 3.18 -18.42
C GLY A 230 -0.68 4.25 -19.22
N LEU A 231 -0.35 4.29 -20.49
CA LEU A 231 -1.02 5.13 -21.48
C LEU A 231 -2.18 4.34 -22.08
N TYR A 232 -3.39 4.88 -22.02
CA TYR A 232 -4.57 4.28 -22.63
C TYR A 232 -4.79 4.86 -24.01
N GLU A 233 -5.00 3.99 -24.99
CA GLU A 233 -5.50 4.36 -26.30
C GLU A 233 -7.03 4.25 -26.26
N ILE A 234 -7.72 5.36 -26.49
CA ILE A 234 -9.16 5.48 -26.35
C ILE A 234 -9.76 5.97 -27.66
N LEU A 235 -10.80 5.30 -28.12
CA LEU A 235 -11.67 5.77 -29.20
C LEU A 235 -12.81 6.58 -28.59
N CYS A 236 -12.95 7.83 -29.02
CA CYS A 236 -14.14 8.64 -28.77
C CYS A 236 -15.22 8.29 -29.79
N LEU A 237 -16.36 7.82 -29.34
CA LEU A 237 -17.47 7.42 -30.24
C LEU A 237 -18.29 8.64 -30.72
N GLU A 238 -18.14 9.82 -30.11
CA GLU A 238 -18.78 11.03 -30.55
C GLU A 238 -18.09 11.66 -31.79
N CYS A 239 -16.75 11.77 -31.75
CA CYS A 239 -16.00 12.41 -32.84
C CYS A 239 -15.22 11.39 -33.71
N GLY A 240 -15.21 10.10 -33.38
CA GLY A 240 -14.48 9.06 -34.08
C GLY A 240 -12.95 9.09 -33.94
N CYS A 241 -12.38 9.98 -33.12
CA CYS A 241 -10.95 10.12 -32.97
C CYS A 241 -10.37 9.12 -31.95
N ASN A 242 -9.22 8.53 -32.30
CA ASN A 242 -8.37 7.83 -31.35
C ASN A 242 -7.45 8.84 -30.68
N PHE A 243 -7.30 8.72 -29.36
CA PHE A 243 -6.35 9.54 -28.59
C PHE A 243 -5.70 8.73 -27.48
N GLU A 244 -4.49 9.09 -27.13
CA GLU A 244 -3.76 8.50 -26.02
C GLU A 244 -3.90 9.34 -24.75
N ILE A 245 -4.16 8.70 -23.61
CA ILE A 245 -4.28 9.39 -22.33
C ILE A 245 -3.68 8.56 -21.20
N LEU A 246 -2.90 9.20 -20.34
CA LEU A 246 -2.43 8.56 -19.11
C LEU A 246 -3.56 8.39 -18.10
N LYS A 247 -3.54 7.30 -17.35
CA LYS A 247 -4.53 7.07 -16.29
C LYS A 247 -4.62 8.22 -15.29
N SER A 248 -3.48 8.82 -14.94
CA SER A 248 -3.44 10.00 -14.06
C SER A 248 -4.13 11.22 -14.68
N SER A 249 -3.95 11.43 -15.97
CA SER A 249 -4.61 12.52 -16.72
C SER A 249 -6.10 12.30 -16.84
N LEU A 250 -6.50 11.05 -17.10
CA LEU A 250 -7.90 10.64 -17.11
C LEU A 250 -8.56 10.97 -15.77
N TYR A 251 -7.95 10.58 -14.65
CA TYR A 251 -8.44 10.90 -13.32
C TYR A 251 -8.52 12.41 -13.05
N GLN A 252 -7.53 13.19 -13.50
CA GLN A 252 -7.53 14.65 -13.33
C GLN A 252 -8.66 15.31 -14.13
N ARG A 253 -8.87 14.91 -15.38
CA ARG A 253 -10.01 15.39 -16.19
C ARG A 253 -11.35 15.05 -15.54
N GLU A 254 -11.49 13.83 -15.06
CA GLU A 254 -12.67 13.39 -14.33
C GLU A 254 -12.93 14.24 -13.08
N LYS A 255 -11.88 14.50 -12.29
CA LYS A 255 -11.99 15.34 -11.08
C LYS A 255 -12.38 16.79 -11.40
N SER A 256 -11.94 17.30 -12.53
CA SER A 256 -12.26 18.66 -13.00
C SER A 256 -13.57 18.73 -13.80
N ASN A 257 -14.33 17.64 -13.83
CA ASN A 257 -15.59 17.51 -14.61
C ASN A 257 -15.41 17.86 -16.11
N MET A 258 -14.22 17.56 -16.65
CA MET A 258 -13.88 17.77 -18.04
C MET A 258 -14.07 16.48 -18.82
N ASP A 259 -14.50 16.62 -20.07
CA ASP A 259 -14.56 15.51 -21.00
C ASP A 259 -13.17 14.93 -21.28
N ILE A 260 -13.06 13.59 -21.41
CA ILE A 260 -11.77 12.92 -21.56
C ILE A 260 -11.21 12.97 -22.98
N CYS A 261 -12.06 13.18 -24.00
CA CYS A 261 -11.62 13.30 -25.38
C CYS A 261 -10.80 14.57 -25.60
N THR A 262 -9.57 14.40 -26.04
CA THR A 262 -8.66 15.53 -26.32
C THR A 262 -9.00 16.25 -27.64
N ASN A 263 -9.79 15.63 -28.51
CA ASN A 263 -10.26 16.26 -29.74
C ASN A 263 -11.57 17.01 -29.52
N CYS A 264 -12.55 16.44 -28.82
CA CYS A 264 -13.80 17.14 -28.48
C CYS A 264 -13.55 18.27 -27.48
N ASN A 265 -12.55 18.12 -26.64
CA ASN A 265 -12.15 19.07 -25.61
C ASN A 265 -10.64 19.32 -25.69
N PRO A 266 -10.15 19.98 -26.73
CA PRO A 266 -8.74 20.26 -26.91
C PRO A 266 -8.22 21.13 -25.76
N TYR A 267 -6.95 20.89 -25.37
CA TYR A 267 -6.25 21.72 -24.39
C TYR A 267 -5.91 23.14 -24.92
N ASN A 268 -6.34 23.47 -26.13
CA ASN A 268 -6.12 24.78 -26.76
C ASN A 268 -6.95 25.86 -26.06
N ILE A 269 -6.72 26.00 -24.77
CA ILE A 269 -7.19 27.17 -24.08
C ILE A 269 -6.11 28.21 -24.24
N ILE A 270 -6.48 29.27 -24.81
CA ILE A 270 -5.83 30.52 -25.04
C ILE A 270 -4.98 30.85 -23.79
N THR A 271 -3.67 30.68 -23.86
CA THR A 271 -2.72 30.91 -22.74
C THR A 271 -2.82 32.33 -22.20
N SER A 272 -3.08 33.31 -23.08
CA SER A 272 -3.36 34.71 -22.71
C SER A 272 -4.56 34.88 -21.76
N ASN A 273 -5.59 34.05 -21.88
CA ASN A 273 -6.75 34.14 -21.00
C ASN A 273 -6.48 33.67 -19.57
N MET A 274 -5.60 32.67 -19.39
CA MET A 274 -5.26 32.16 -18.05
C MET A 274 -4.36 33.11 -17.27
N GLU A 275 -3.41 33.74 -17.94
CA GLU A 275 -2.59 34.78 -17.37
C GLU A 275 -3.44 35.98 -16.94
N GLU A 276 -4.39 36.40 -17.80
CA GLU A 276 -5.36 37.44 -17.48
C GLU A 276 -6.27 37.03 -16.31
N GLU A 277 -6.70 35.75 -16.24
CA GLU A 277 -7.50 35.22 -15.14
C GLU A 277 -6.74 35.30 -13.82
N ILE A 278 -5.43 34.95 -13.82
CA ILE A 278 -4.57 35.09 -12.66
C ILE A 278 -4.41 36.55 -12.24
N SER A 279 -4.15 37.43 -13.21
CA SER A 279 -4.00 38.87 -12.97
C SER A 279 -5.28 39.48 -12.40
N ASN A 280 -6.44 39.12 -12.92
CA ASN A 280 -7.74 39.59 -12.41
C ASN A 280 -7.99 39.05 -10.99
N PHE A 281 -7.71 37.75 -10.74
CA PHE A 281 -7.82 37.19 -9.39
C PHE A 281 -6.93 37.93 -8.37
N ILE A 282 -5.71 38.31 -8.77
CA ILE A 282 -4.82 39.08 -7.89
C ILE A 282 -5.39 40.48 -7.68
N ARG A 283 -5.85 41.22 -8.73
CA ARG A 283 -6.48 42.54 -8.61
C ARG A 283 -7.67 42.55 -7.66
N ASP A 284 -8.50 41.52 -7.72
CA ASP A 284 -9.67 41.39 -6.84
C ASP A 284 -9.32 41.22 -5.38
N ASN A 285 -8.09 40.77 -5.06
CA ASN A 285 -7.65 40.42 -3.71
C ASN A 285 -6.44 41.23 -3.20
N TYR A 286 -5.95 42.21 -3.99
CA TYR A 286 -4.76 42.97 -3.63
C TYR A 286 -5.00 44.46 -3.92
N ASP A 287 -4.78 45.28 -2.89
CA ASP A 287 -5.01 46.71 -2.92
C ASP A 287 -3.76 47.51 -3.37
N GLY A 288 -2.61 46.85 -3.54
CA GLY A 288 -1.34 47.46 -3.97
C GLY A 288 -1.18 47.50 -5.49
N GLU A 289 -0.04 48.02 -5.94
CA GLU A 289 0.27 48.13 -7.36
C GLU A 289 0.51 46.73 -7.98
N LEU A 290 -0.14 46.46 -9.13
CA LEU A 290 0.05 45.29 -9.97
C LEU A 290 0.44 45.73 -11.37
N ILE A 291 1.63 45.35 -11.82
CA ILE A 291 2.15 45.62 -13.15
C ILE A 291 2.12 44.31 -13.95
N THR A 292 1.52 44.34 -15.15
CA THR A 292 1.54 43.20 -16.06
C THR A 292 2.54 43.43 -17.19
N ASN A 293 3.14 42.33 -17.70
CA ASN A 293 4.09 42.36 -18.82
C ASN A 293 5.26 43.33 -18.57
N ASP A 294 5.78 43.33 -17.32
CA ASP A 294 6.87 44.24 -16.96
C ASP A 294 8.18 43.83 -17.63
N ARG A 295 8.83 44.77 -18.30
CA ARG A 295 10.13 44.59 -18.95
C ARG A 295 11.23 45.45 -18.32
N LYS A 296 10.86 46.26 -17.34
CA LYS A 296 11.82 47.19 -16.70
C LYS A 296 12.59 46.45 -15.60
N LEU A 297 11.91 45.60 -14.86
CA LEU A 297 12.50 44.87 -13.73
C LEU A 297 13.74 44.06 -14.14
N LEU A 298 13.70 43.40 -15.28
CA LEU A 298 14.77 42.53 -15.79
C LEU A 298 15.45 43.07 -17.06
N ASN A 299 15.55 44.39 -17.22
CA ASN A 299 16.30 45.04 -18.29
C ASN A 299 15.93 44.50 -19.71
N GLY A 300 14.64 44.36 -19.99
CA GLY A 300 14.10 43.94 -21.29
C GLY A 300 13.56 42.51 -21.30
N LYS A 301 13.86 41.66 -20.34
CA LYS A 301 13.16 40.37 -20.16
C LYS A 301 11.80 40.64 -19.51
N GLU A 302 10.76 40.03 -20.05
CA GLU A 302 9.39 40.20 -19.58
C GLU A 302 9.13 39.39 -18.32
N VAL A 303 8.34 39.96 -17.40
CA VAL A 303 7.72 39.26 -16.25
C VAL A 303 6.21 39.47 -16.39
N ASP A 304 5.45 38.36 -16.33
CA ASP A 304 4.01 38.43 -16.63
C ASP A 304 3.25 39.28 -15.60
N ILE A 305 3.54 39.10 -14.30
CA ILE A 305 2.92 39.90 -13.23
C ILE A 305 3.99 40.29 -12.22
N TYR A 306 4.05 41.57 -11.86
CA TYR A 306 4.94 42.09 -10.83
C TYR A 306 4.16 42.84 -9.76
N LEU A 307 4.46 42.55 -8.50
CA LEU A 307 3.87 43.16 -7.30
C LEU A 307 4.97 43.90 -6.53
N PRO A 308 5.21 45.19 -6.81
CA PRO A 308 6.37 45.95 -6.28
C PRO A 308 6.43 45.97 -4.76
N GLU A 309 5.32 46.23 -4.08
CA GLU A 309 5.26 46.35 -2.62
C GLU A 309 5.57 45.02 -1.92
N LEU A 310 5.27 43.88 -2.57
CA LEU A 310 5.55 42.54 -2.09
C LEU A 310 6.88 41.99 -2.59
N LYS A 311 7.59 42.76 -3.43
CA LYS A 311 8.84 42.33 -4.08
C LYS A 311 8.69 40.93 -4.70
N THR A 312 7.58 40.69 -5.42
CA THR A 312 7.22 39.38 -5.92
C THR A 312 6.80 39.47 -7.38
N SER A 313 7.45 38.66 -8.19
CA SER A 313 7.16 38.41 -9.58
C SER A 313 6.46 37.06 -9.76
N ILE A 314 5.49 36.98 -10.64
CA ILE A 314 4.74 35.76 -10.95
C ILE A 314 4.83 35.53 -12.45
N GLU A 315 5.20 34.34 -12.84
CA GLU A 315 5.27 33.86 -14.21
C GLU A 315 4.21 32.79 -14.44
N PHE A 316 3.52 32.87 -15.53
CA PHE A 316 2.60 31.82 -16.01
C PHE A 316 3.30 30.98 -17.07
N ASP A 317 3.70 29.76 -16.68
CA ASP A 317 4.45 28.87 -17.55
C ASP A 317 3.54 27.99 -18.39
N GLY A 318 3.21 28.45 -19.59
CA GLY A 318 2.47 27.68 -20.59
C GLY A 318 3.27 26.44 -21.03
N LEU A 319 2.70 25.24 -20.89
CA LEU A 319 3.42 23.99 -21.03
C LEU A 319 4.02 23.75 -22.42
N TYR A 320 3.42 24.29 -23.45
CA TYR A 320 3.92 24.16 -24.81
C TYR A 320 5.06 25.14 -25.09
N TRP A 321 4.85 26.42 -24.85
CA TRP A 321 5.80 27.49 -25.20
C TRP A 321 7.03 27.54 -24.28
N HIS A 322 6.92 27.02 -23.06
CA HIS A 322 8.03 26.92 -22.10
C HIS A 322 8.73 25.55 -22.12
N SER A 323 8.39 24.68 -23.09
CA SER A 323 9.02 23.36 -23.24
C SER A 323 10.38 23.40 -23.95
N GLU A 324 11.08 22.26 -23.95
CA GLU A 324 12.33 22.05 -24.70
C GLU A 324 12.22 22.28 -26.21
N LEU A 325 11.01 22.43 -26.74
CA LEU A 325 10.80 22.77 -28.15
C LEU A 325 11.15 24.23 -28.44
N TYR A 326 11.03 25.11 -27.45
CA TYR A 326 11.20 26.57 -27.62
C TYR A 326 12.15 27.21 -26.61
N LYS A 327 12.40 26.56 -25.48
CA LYS A 327 13.23 27.07 -24.39
C LYS A 327 14.34 26.08 -24.04
N ASN A 328 15.47 26.61 -23.57
CA ASN A 328 16.56 25.78 -23.06
C ASN A 328 16.21 25.17 -21.69
N ASP A 329 16.97 24.17 -21.27
CA ASP A 329 16.76 23.40 -20.02
C ASP A 329 16.84 24.26 -18.75
N ASN A 330 17.47 25.44 -18.81
CA ASN A 330 17.69 26.35 -17.68
C ASN A 330 16.82 27.60 -17.72
N TYR A 331 15.89 27.72 -18.67
CA TYR A 331 15.10 28.93 -18.86
C TYR A 331 14.44 29.45 -17.57
N HIS A 332 13.71 28.58 -16.86
CA HIS A 332 13.06 28.98 -15.61
C HIS A 332 14.06 29.25 -14.49
N LEU A 333 15.16 28.48 -14.42
CA LEU A 333 16.24 28.69 -13.47
C LEU A 333 16.92 30.04 -13.67
N GLU A 334 17.28 30.38 -14.93
CA GLU A 334 17.93 31.65 -15.26
C GLU A 334 17.02 32.83 -14.89
N LYS A 335 15.73 32.75 -15.23
CA LYS A 335 14.77 33.81 -14.91
C LYS A 335 14.57 33.97 -13.40
N THR A 336 14.50 32.85 -12.67
CA THR A 336 14.43 32.84 -11.20
C THR A 336 15.68 33.49 -10.60
N ASN A 337 16.87 33.13 -11.11
CA ASN A 337 18.14 33.70 -10.63
C ASN A 337 18.25 35.20 -10.91
N ASP A 338 17.79 35.65 -12.06
CA ASP A 338 17.78 37.08 -12.43
C ASP A 338 16.90 37.89 -11.44
N VAL A 339 15.71 37.37 -11.10
CA VAL A 339 14.78 38.01 -10.14
C VAL A 339 15.33 37.94 -8.71
N GLU A 340 15.81 36.78 -8.26
CA GLU A 340 16.39 36.64 -6.92
C GLU A 340 17.70 37.48 -6.78
N GLY A 341 18.46 37.62 -7.86
CA GLY A 341 19.70 38.43 -7.90
C GLY A 341 19.48 39.91 -7.63
N ILE A 342 18.31 40.45 -7.88
CA ILE A 342 17.91 41.83 -7.57
C ILE A 342 17.17 41.95 -6.23
N GLY A 343 17.14 40.88 -5.41
CA GLY A 343 16.50 40.83 -4.09
C GLY A 343 14.99 40.70 -4.10
N GLU A 344 14.43 40.21 -5.19
CA GLU A 344 13.02 39.97 -5.40
C GLU A 344 12.71 38.48 -5.38
N ARG A 345 11.43 38.13 -5.33
CA ARG A 345 10.96 36.74 -5.33
C ARG A 345 10.30 36.37 -6.65
N MET A 346 10.63 35.21 -7.20
CA MET A 346 9.97 34.64 -8.38
C MET A 346 9.02 33.51 -8.01
N ILE A 347 7.83 33.53 -8.57
CA ILE A 347 6.82 32.45 -8.45
C ILE A 347 6.52 31.94 -9.84
N HIS A 348 6.59 30.61 -10.03
CA HIS A 348 6.23 29.97 -11.29
C HIS A 348 4.90 29.20 -11.14
N ILE A 349 3.92 29.55 -11.95
CA ILE A 349 2.63 28.88 -12.02
C ILE A 349 2.54 28.16 -13.36
N PHE A 350 2.67 26.85 -13.34
CA PHE A 350 2.50 26.07 -14.55
C PHE A 350 1.03 25.94 -14.96
N GLU A 351 0.78 25.92 -16.25
CA GLU A 351 -0.55 25.84 -16.86
C GLU A 351 -1.41 24.72 -16.28
N ASP A 352 -0.88 23.50 -16.12
CA ASP A 352 -1.61 22.36 -15.55
C ASP A 352 -1.96 22.55 -14.06
N GLU A 353 -1.20 23.34 -13.32
CA GLU A 353 -1.52 23.68 -11.93
C GLU A 353 -2.73 24.64 -11.88
N TRP A 354 -2.78 25.61 -12.80
CA TRP A 354 -3.92 26.51 -12.88
C TRP A 354 -5.19 25.79 -13.35
N VAL A 355 -5.08 24.88 -14.31
CA VAL A 355 -6.22 24.12 -14.84
C VAL A 355 -6.77 23.13 -13.83
N TYR A 356 -5.91 22.33 -13.20
CA TYR A 356 -6.34 21.17 -12.41
C TYR A 356 -6.26 21.35 -10.89
N LYS A 357 -5.56 22.41 -10.42
CA LYS A 357 -5.34 22.70 -9.01
C LYS A 357 -5.59 24.15 -8.67
N LYS A 358 -6.54 24.77 -9.40
CA LYS A 358 -6.84 26.20 -9.33
C LYS A 358 -7.04 26.69 -7.89
N ASP A 359 -7.81 25.96 -7.07
CA ASP A 359 -8.07 26.35 -5.68
C ASP A 359 -6.82 26.34 -4.81
N ILE A 360 -5.90 25.39 -5.06
CA ILE A 360 -4.62 25.35 -4.34
C ILE A 360 -3.75 26.53 -4.76
N VAL A 361 -3.67 26.83 -6.07
CA VAL A 361 -2.91 27.98 -6.57
C VAL A 361 -3.48 29.29 -6.03
N LYS A 362 -4.79 29.48 -6.11
CA LYS A 362 -5.48 30.65 -5.55
C LYS A 362 -5.21 30.83 -4.06
N SER A 363 -5.31 29.75 -3.28
CA SER A 363 -5.01 29.77 -1.85
C SER A 363 -3.55 30.16 -1.56
N ARG A 364 -2.59 29.72 -2.38
CA ARG A 364 -1.18 30.09 -2.25
C ARG A 364 -0.95 31.57 -2.60
N ILE A 365 -1.62 32.08 -3.65
CA ILE A 365 -1.60 33.48 -3.99
C ILE A 365 -2.19 34.32 -2.84
N LEU A 366 -3.36 33.94 -2.28
CA LEU A 366 -3.94 34.63 -1.13
C LEU A 366 -3.00 34.64 0.10
N ASN A 367 -2.22 33.57 0.27
CA ASN A 367 -1.22 33.56 1.33
C ASN A 367 -0.08 34.55 1.09
N ILE A 368 0.41 34.68 -0.14
CA ILE A 368 1.41 35.69 -0.55
C ILE A 368 0.87 37.09 -0.33
N LEU A 369 -0.40 37.35 -0.69
CA LEU A 369 -1.10 38.61 -0.52
C LEU A 369 -1.47 38.91 0.96
N GLY A 370 -1.19 37.98 1.89
CA GLY A 370 -1.52 38.16 3.31
C GLY A 370 -3.01 38.03 3.67
N LYS A 371 -3.83 37.54 2.72
CA LYS A 371 -5.30 37.44 2.87
C LYS A 371 -5.77 36.09 3.42
N SER A 372 -4.88 35.14 3.77
CA SER A 372 -5.24 33.88 4.40
C SER A 372 -5.75 34.07 5.83
N GLU A 373 -6.77 33.30 6.23
CA GLU A 373 -7.25 33.23 7.61
C GLU A 373 -6.12 32.74 8.54
N LYS A 374 -5.88 33.46 9.64
CA LYS A 374 -4.80 33.14 10.58
C LYS A 374 -5.32 32.26 11.71
N ILE A 375 -4.84 31.03 11.76
CA ILE A 375 -5.05 30.10 12.88
C ILE A 375 -3.74 30.02 13.69
N TYR A 376 -3.82 30.19 14.99
CA TYR A 376 -2.62 30.11 15.84
C TYR A 376 -2.33 28.67 16.23
N GLY A 377 -1.17 28.14 15.88
CA GLY A 377 -0.74 26.77 16.18
C GLY A 377 -0.81 26.39 17.67
N ARG A 378 -0.66 27.37 18.59
CA ARG A 378 -0.84 27.16 20.05
C ARG A 378 -2.26 26.72 20.42
N LYS A 379 -3.27 27.08 19.64
CA LYS A 379 -4.67 26.66 19.83
C LYS A 379 -4.98 25.30 19.23
N CYS A 380 -4.12 24.78 18.37
CA CYS A 380 -4.34 23.49 17.70
C CYS A 380 -3.85 22.33 18.56
N LYS A 381 -4.50 21.19 18.44
CA LYS A 381 -4.07 19.90 19.03
C LYS A 381 -3.27 19.11 18.01
N ILE A 382 -2.15 18.49 18.42
CA ILE A 382 -1.39 17.57 17.57
C ILE A 382 -1.99 16.18 17.68
N LYS A 383 -2.12 15.50 16.54
CA LYS A 383 -2.42 14.07 16.47
C LYS A 383 -1.55 13.40 15.42
N GLU A 384 -1.14 12.18 15.71
CA GLU A 384 -0.61 11.27 14.68
C GLU A 384 -1.76 10.66 13.91
N ILE A 385 -1.66 10.67 12.58
CA ILE A 385 -2.74 10.22 11.70
C ILE A 385 -2.41 8.83 11.19
N GLY A 386 -3.14 7.82 11.66
CA GLY A 386 -3.02 6.44 11.20
C GLY A 386 -3.71 6.19 9.85
N ASP A 387 -4.81 6.92 9.58
CA ASP A 387 -5.59 6.74 8.36
C ASP A 387 -4.91 7.40 7.14
N ASN A 388 -4.42 6.53 6.23
CA ASN A 388 -3.83 6.99 4.97
C ASN A 388 -4.85 7.64 4.02
N LYS A 389 -6.15 7.38 4.16
CA LYS A 389 -7.18 7.99 3.31
C LYS A 389 -7.39 9.44 3.69
N GLU A 390 -7.42 9.74 5.00
CA GLU A 390 -7.50 11.12 5.51
C GLU A 390 -6.31 11.95 5.05
N VAL A 391 -5.08 11.41 5.20
CA VAL A 391 -3.85 12.05 4.76
C VAL A 391 -3.82 12.29 3.26
N ARG A 392 -4.23 11.29 2.46
CA ARG A 392 -4.31 11.42 1.00
C ARG A 392 -5.28 12.51 0.60
N ARG A 393 -6.51 12.46 1.13
CA ARG A 393 -7.52 13.48 0.83
C ARG A 393 -7.00 14.87 1.18
N PHE A 394 -6.46 15.05 2.38
CA PHE A 394 -5.94 16.36 2.80
C PHE A 394 -4.82 16.87 1.89
N LEU A 395 -3.84 16.02 1.53
CA LEU A 395 -2.74 16.42 0.67
C LEU A 395 -3.18 16.67 -0.78
N ASP A 396 -4.08 15.87 -1.31
CA ASP A 396 -4.59 16.06 -2.69
C ASP A 396 -5.45 17.33 -2.81
N GLU A 397 -6.12 17.73 -1.73
CA GLU A 397 -6.93 18.95 -1.69
C GLU A 397 -6.13 20.21 -1.35
N ASN A 398 -4.99 20.12 -0.66
CA ASN A 398 -4.32 21.29 -0.08
C ASN A 398 -2.85 21.45 -0.50
N HIS A 399 -2.20 20.43 -1.08
CA HIS A 399 -0.79 20.48 -1.45
C HIS A 399 -0.59 20.43 -2.96
N ILE A 400 0.20 21.36 -3.52
CA ILE A 400 0.40 21.46 -4.98
C ILE A 400 0.94 20.18 -5.63
N GLN A 401 1.82 19.46 -4.95
CA GLN A 401 2.37 18.18 -5.41
C GLN A 401 1.53 16.97 -5.00
N GLY A 402 0.44 17.15 -4.22
CA GLY A 402 -0.44 16.10 -3.76
C GLY A 402 0.20 15.05 -2.84
N TYR A 403 -0.46 13.92 -2.71
CA TYR A 403 -0.10 12.84 -1.81
C TYR A 403 1.19 12.12 -2.20
N VAL A 404 1.98 11.79 -1.18
CA VAL A 404 3.09 10.83 -1.26
C VAL A 404 3.03 9.90 -0.06
N GLY A 405 3.38 8.62 -0.26
CA GLY A 405 3.45 7.65 0.84
C GLY A 405 4.47 8.08 1.89
N SER A 406 4.07 8.09 3.16
CA SER A 406 4.88 8.55 4.30
C SER A 406 4.77 7.60 5.47
N LYS A 407 5.82 7.56 6.30
CA LYS A 407 5.89 6.71 7.49
C LYS A 407 5.22 7.38 8.70
N ILE A 408 5.50 8.67 8.90
CA ILE A 408 5.01 9.47 10.01
C ILE A 408 4.14 10.59 9.44
N LYS A 409 2.98 10.81 10.05
CA LYS A 409 1.98 11.77 9.60
C LYS A 409 1.44 12.52 10.81
N LEU A 410 1.80 13.78 10.92
CA LEU A 410 1.47 14.63 12.06
C LEU A 410 0.49 15.72 11.62
N GLY A 411 -0.69 15.73 12.21
CA GLY A 411 -1.74 16.71 11.95
C GLY A 411 -1.93 17.70 13.08
N LEU A 412 -2.22 18.96 12.75
CA LEU A 412 -2.78 19.93 13.66
C LEU A 412 -4.28 20.03 13.46
N TYR A 413 -5.03 19.87 14.54
CA TYR A 413 -6.48 19.97 14.55
C TYR A 413 -6.92 21.21 15.32
N TYR A 414 -7.81 21.97 14.72
CA TYR A 414 -8.46 23.14 15.32
C TYR A 414 -9.99 22.97 15.18
N ASP A 415 -10.71 23.06 16.29
CA ASP A 415 -12.17 22.84 16.36
C ASP A 415 -12.66 21.53 15.71
N GLY A 416 -11.83 20.48 15.77
CA GLY A 416 -12.13 19.17 15.21
C GLY A 416 -11.60 18.96 13.78
N ASP A 417 -11.31 20.03 13.06
CA ASP A 417 -10.83 20.00 11.68
C ASP A 417 -9.30 19.86 11.60
N LEU A 418 -8.81 19.06 10.65
CA LEU A 418 -7.40 19.02 10.28
C LEU A 418 -7.04 20.30 9.51
N VAL A 419 -6.20 21.16 10.10
CA VAL A 419 -5.84 22.46 9.53
C VAL A 419 -4.40 22.56 9.04
N SER A 420 -3.53 21.65 9.45
CA SER A 420 -2.15 21.56 8.96
C SER A 420 -1.62 20.15 9.07
N LEU A 421 -0.81 19.74 8.10
CA LEU A 421 -0.25 18.39 8.02
C LEU A 421 1.24 18.45 7.69
N MET A 422 2.05 17.66 8.41
CA MET A 422 3.45 17.44 8.13
C MET A 422 3.74 15.94 8.05
N THR A 423 4.44 15.50 7.01
CA THR A 423 4.69 14.08 6.80
C THR A 423 6.17 13.78 6.61
N PHE A 424 6.61 12.65 7.17
CA PHE A 424 7.99 12.18 7.06
C PHE A 424 8.05 10.77 6.52
N GLY A 425 9.10 10.48 5.78
CA GLY A 425 9.40 9.16 5.23
C GLY A 425 10.85 8.75 5.47
N ASN A 426 11.16 7.53 5.06
CA ASN A 426 12.55 7.09 4.99
C ASN A 426 13.27 7.83 3.86
N MET A 427 14.60 7.97 3.97
CA MET A 427 15.42 8.53 2.92
C MET A 427 15.17 7.81 1.58
N ARG A 428 14.90 8.58 0.53
CA ARG A 428 14.61 8.01 -0.79
C ARG A 428 15.89 7.58 -1.49
N ARG A 429 16.02 6.28 -1.78
CA ARG A 429 17.19 5.72 -2.50
C ARG A 429 17.41 6.38 -3.87
N ASN A 430 16.34 6.80 -4.53
CA ASN A 430 16.37 7.43 -5.85
C ASN A 430 17.07 8.81 -5.86
N MET A 431 17.29 9.39 -4.67
CA MET A 431 18.00 10.66 -4.48
C MET A 431 19.47 10.43 -4.03
N GLY A 432 19.99 9.22 -4.21
CA GLY A 432 21.38 8.87 -3.85
C GLY A 432 21.65 8.68 -2.36
N SER A 433 20.62 8.76 -1.52
CA SER A 433 20.77 8.64 -0.07
C SER A 433 20.68 7.19 0.40
N LYS A 434 21.63 6.76 1.23
CA LYS A 434 21.53 5.47 1.93
C LYS A 434 20.61 5.66 3.15
N SER A 435 19.64 4.75 3.30
CA SER A 435 18.79 4.74 4.50
C SER A 435 19.65 4.39 5.72
N LYS A 436 19.76 5.34 6.66
CA LYS A 436 20.36 5.12 7.98
C LYS A 436 19.24 5.13 9.02
N ILE A 437 19.41 4.36 10.07
CA ILE A 437 18.53 4.43 11.24
C ILE A 437 18.57 5.86 11.78
N GLY A 438 17.44 6.42 12.20
CA GLY A 438 17.37 7.82 12.67
C GLY A 438 17.36 8.88 11.57
N SER A 439 17.41 8.50 10.27
CA SER A 439 17.39 9.46 9.17
C SER A 439 16.03 9.49 8.49
N TYR A 440 15.49 10.70 8.30
CA TYR A 440 14.17 10.94 7.75
C TYR A 440 14.18 11.99 6.64
N GLU A 441 13.19 11.92 5.76
CA GLU A 441 12.91 12.98 4.80
C GLU A 441 11.57 13.64 5.17
N LEU A 442 11.55 14.97 5.36
CA LEU A 442 10.33 15.75 5.45
C LEU A 442 9.76 15.85 4.04
N LEU A 443 8.69 15.10 3.79
CA LEU A 443 8.14 14.89 2.44
C LEU A 443 7.12 15.96 2.04
N ARG A 444 6.23 16.34 2.96
CA ARG A 444 5.14 17.29 2.72
C ARG A 444 4.85 18.11 3.97
N PHE A 445 4.58 19.39 3.74
CA PHE A 445 3.97 20.27 4.72
C PHE A 445 3.00 21.20 4.00
N CYS A 446 1.76 21.26 4.49
CA CYS A 446 0.79 22.25 4.03
C CYS A 446 -0.26 22.55 5.11
N ASN A 447 -0.90 23.70 4.95
CA ASN A 447 -2.09 24.08 5.68
C ASN A 447 -3.35 23.81 4.84
N LYS A 448 -4.51 23.76 5.48
CA LYS A 448 -5.83 23.76 4.81
C LYS A 448 -5.94 24.98 3.90
N LEU A 449 -6.63 24.83 2.76
CA LEU A 449 -6.82 25.94 1.82
C LEU A 449 -7.30 27.21 2.53
N ASN A 450 -6.82 28.34 2.05
CA ASN A 450 -7.15 29.70 2.54
C ASN A 450 -6.79 29.96 4.01
N THR A 451 -6.03 29.07 4.65
CA THR A 451 -5.58 29.25 6.04
C THR A 451 -4.06 29.34 6.16
N SER A 452 -3.61 30.05 7.19
CA SER A 452 -2.21 30.15 7.59
C SER A 452 -2.09 29.78 9.08
N VAL A 453 -1.50 28.62 9.39
CA VAL A 453 -1.34 28.16 10.77
C VAL A 453 -0.05 28.71 11.36
N VAL A 454 -0.15 29.85 12.01
CA VAL A 454 1.02 30.57 12.58
C VAL A 454 1.68 29.72 13.67
N GLY A 455 2.98 29.41 13.48
CA GLY A 455 3.75 28.54 14.36
C GLY A 455 3.41 27.04 14.23
N GLY A 456 2.54 26.68 13.26
CA GLY A 456 2.11 25.29 13.06
C GLY A 456 3.26 24.36 12.66
N ALA A 457 4.08 24.77 11.69
CA ALA A 457 5.24 24.00 11.24
C ALA A 457 6.23 23.73 12.39
N SER A 458 6.59 24.77 13.14
CA SER A 458 7.51 24.65 14.29
C SER A 458 6.95 23.74 15.37
N LYS A 459 5.63 23.80 15.61
CA LYS A 459 4.96 22.94 16.58
C LYS A 459 5.00 21.46 16.15
N LEU A 460 4.70 21.16 14.88
CA LEU A 460 4.75 19.81 14.33
C LEU A 460 6.17 19.26 14.28
N PHE A 461 7.13 20.08 13.85
CA PHE A 461 8.53 19.67 13.76
C PHE A 461 9.14 19.43 15.14
N LYS A 462 8.86 20.28 16.12
CA LYS A 462 9.29 20.06 17.51
C LYS A 462 8.68 18.76 18.10
N TYR A 463 7.42 18.49 17.82
CA TYR A 463 6.80 17.23 18.22
C TYR A 463 7.51 16.03 17.59
N PHE A 464 7.83 16.12 16.29
CA PHE A 464 8.58 15.10 15.59
C PHE A 464 9.95 14.86 16.23
N LEU A 465 10.72 15.91 16.49
CA LEU A 465 12.04 15.79 17.12
C LEU A 465 11.98 15.11 18.48
N ASN A 466 10.99 15.48 19.31
CA ASN A 466 10.85 14.96 20.68
C ASN A 466 10.39 13.50 20.75
N ASN A 467 9.58 13.03 19.78
CA ASN A 467 8.96 11.70 19.85
C ASN A 467 9.66 10.66 18.97
N TYR A 468 10.41 11.09 17.96
CA TYR A 468 11.06 10.18 17.01
C TYR A 468 12.58 10.23 17.08
N ASP A 469 13.13 11.15 17.85
CA ASP A 469 14.55 11.31 18.15
C ASP A 469 15.46 11.14 16.91
N PRO A 470 15.23 11.92 15.83
CA PRO A 470 15.99 11.78 14.59
C PRO A 470 17.44 12.22 14.79
N GLU A 471 18.36 11.56 14.08
CA GLU A 471 19.75 12.00 13.94
C GLU A 471 19.93 12.99 12.78
N TYR A 472 19.09 12.79 11.74
CA TYR A 472 19.20 13.55 10.50
C TYR A 472 17.84 13.72 9.84
N VAL A 473 17.56 14.93 9.35
CA VAL A 473 16.36 15.22 8.56
C VAL A 473 16.74 15.98 7.30
N LEU A 474 16.27 15.49 6.16
CA LEU A 474 16.44 16.10 4.85
C LEU A 474 15.12 16.67 4.36
N SER A 475 15.16 17.78 3.63
CA SER A 475 14.00 18.26 2.86
C SER A 475 14.43 19.07 1.64
N TYR A 476 13.48 19.25 0.73
CA TYR A 476 13.65 20.06 -0.47
C TYR A 476 12.55 21.13 -0.56
N ALA A 477 12.95 22.39 -0.64
CA ALA A 477 12.05 23.50 -0.91
C ALA A 477 11.88 23.65 -2.43
N ASP A 478 10.66 23.49 -2.92
CA ASP A 478 10.31 23.80 -4.30
C ASP A 478 10.46 25.31 -4.54
N ARG A 479 11.50 25.71 -5.25
CA ARG A 479 11.89 27.12 -5.43
C ARG A 479 10.87 27.93 -6.21
N ARG A 480 10.04 27.25 -7.02
CA ARG A 480 8.92 27.89 -7.72
C ARG A 480 7.91 28.55 -6.77
N TRP A 481 7.83 28.07 -5.53
CA TRP A 481 6.85 28.49 -4.54
C TRP A 481 7.43 28.93 -3.21
N SER A 482 8.69 28.64 -2.93
CA SER A 482 9.29 28.80 -1.60
C SER A 482 10.67 29.42 -1.70
N ASP A 483 10.89 30.46 -0.95
CA ASP A 483 12.20 31.07 -0.71
C ASP A 483 13.10 30.27 0.26
N GLY A 484 12.54 29.30 0.98
CA GLY A 484 13.25 28.50 1.98
C GLY A 484 13.03 28.93 3.43
N ASN A 485 12.46 30.08 3.67
CA ASN A 485 12.24 30.69 5.00
C ASN A 485 11.59 29.72 6.02
N LEU A 486 10.69 28.83 5.58
CA LEU A 486 10.10 27.80 6.43
C LEU A 486 11.17 26.92 7.07
N TYR A 487 12.10 26.42 6.27
CA TYR A 487 13.13 25.48 6.71
C TYR A 487 14.15 26.13 7.63
N GLU A 488 14.50 27.38 7.37
CA GLU A 488 15.38 28.18 8.24
C GLU A 488 14.73 28.39 9.61
N LYS A 489 13.43 28.70 9.67
CA LYS A 489 12.64 28.80 10.91
C LYS A 489 12.52 27.48 11.67
N LEU A 490 12.69 26.35 11.01
CA LEU A 490 12.76 25.03 11.62
C LEU A 490 14.20 24.63 12.00
N ASN A 491 15.19 25.54 11.84
CA ASN A 491 16.61 25.32 12.06
C ASN A 491 17.23 24.26 11.13
N LEU A 492 16.68 24.09 9.92
CA LEU A 492 17.35 23.34 8.87
C LEU A 492 18.36 24.27 8.17
N GLN A 493 19.53 23.74 7.86
CA GLN A 493 20.57 24.46 7.14
C GLN A 493 20.42 24.27 5.64
N PHE A 494 20.55 25.36 4.88
CA PHE A 494 20.65 25.31 3.44
C PHE A 494 21.99 24.66 3.02
N ILE A 495 21.95 23.73 2.10
CA ILE A 495 23.14 23.01 1.62
C ILE A 495 23.51 23.46 0.20
N HIS A 496 22.62 23.29 -0.74
CA HIS A 496 22.79 23.68 -2.14
C HIS A 496 21.46 23.67 -2.90
N ASN A 497 21.45 24.30 -4.06
CA ASN A 497 20.37 24.11 -5.03
C ASN A 497 20.57 22.79 -5.78
N SER A 498 19.48 22.09 -6.10
CA SER A 498 19.52 20.95 -7.00
C SER A 498 19.64 21.40 -8.46
N GLU A 499 19.92 20.47 -9.36
CA GLU A 499 19.69 20.71 -10.78
C GLU A 499 18.19 20.84 -11.07
N PRO A 500 17.79 21.62 -12.10
CA PRO A 500 16.40 21.67 -12.54
C PRO A 500 15.84 20.27 -12.78
N SER A 501 14.68 20.01 -12.22
CA SER A 501 13.97 18.78 -12.52
C SER A 501 13.11 18.96 -13.77
N TRP A 502 12.85 17.88 -14.50
CA TRP A 502 12.09 17.93 -15.72
C TRP A 502 10.94 16.92 -15.73
N PHE A 503 9.92 17.25 -16.51
CA PHE A 503 8.70 16.50 -16.65
C PHE A 503 8.41 16.30 -18.14
N TYR A 504 7.75 15.19 -18.51
CA TYR A 504 7.13 15.08 -19.83
C TYR A 504 5.77 15.74 -19.81
N VAL A 505 5.49 16.51 -20.86
CA VAL A 505 4.15 17.08 -21.11
C VAL A 505 3.38 16.10 -21.98
N ILE A 506 2.28 15.60 -21.45
CA ILE A 506 1.40 14.66 -22.14
C ILE A 506 -0.03 15.14 -21.92
N ASN A 507 -0.71 15.45 -23.02
CA ASN A 507 -2.09 15.94 -22.99
C ASN A 507 -2.30 17.14 -22.04
N GLY A 508 -1.39 18.12 -22.08
CA GLY A 508 -1.46 19.32 -21.27
C GLY A 508 -1.24 19.10 -19.76
N ILE A 509 -0.57 18.01 -19.37
CA ILE A 509 -0.25 17.72 -17.97
C ILE A 509 1.23 17.31 -17.86
N ARG A 510 1.90 17.79 -16.83
CA ARG A 510 3.27 17.41 -16.50
C ARG A 510 3.33 16.07 -15.79
N HIS A 511 4.12 15.18 -16.31
CA HIS A 511 4.35 13.84 -15.76
C HIS A 511 5.80 13.65 -15.36
N ASN A 512 6.00 13.11 -14.16
CA ASN A 512 7.33 12.88 -13.63
C ASN A 512 8.14 11.91 -14.51
N ARG A 513 9.39 12.27 -14.79
CA ARG A 513 10.35 11.50 -15.61
C ARG A 513 10.50 10.02 -15.20
N PHE A 514 10.34 9.69 -13.92
CA PHE A 514 10.44 8.32 -13.43
C PHE A 514 9.35 7.39 -14.00
N ASN A 515 8.28 7.95 -14.56
CA ASN A 515 7.24 7.17 -15.21
C ASN A 515 7.67 6.64 -16.59
N PHE A 516 8.69 7.25 -17.21
CA PHE A 516 9.13 7.02 -18.58
C PHE A 516 10.64 6.68 -18.65
N ARG A 517 11.14 5.95 -17.66
CA ARG A 517 12.51 5.44 -17.68
C ARG A 517 12.66 4.41 -18.80
N LYS A 518 13.88 4.30 -19.34
CA LYS A 518 14.21 3.42 -20.46
C LYS A 518 13.79 1.96 -20.21
N ASP A 519 14.10 1.45 -19.01
CA ASP A 519 13.71 0.09 -18.59
C ASP A 519 12.21 -0.16 -18.71
N LYS A 520 11.40 0.82 -18.35
CA LYS A 520 9.95 0.74 -18.48
C LYS A 520 9.47 0.81 -19.91
N LEU A 521 9.96 1.79 -20.68
CA LEU A 521 9.60 1.93 -22.08
C LEU A 521 9.96 0.69 -22.89
N VAL A 522 11.13 0.10 -22.64
CA VAL A 522 11.52 -1.17 -23.27
C VAL A 522 10.59 -2.31 -22.85
N SER A 523 10.19 -2.38 -21.56
CA SER A 523 9.22 -3.39 -21.10
C SER A 523 7.81 -3.20 -21.67
N GLU A 524 7.48 -1.99 -22.14
CA GLU A 524 6.26 -1.63 -22.85
C GLU A 524 6.36 -1.90 -24.38
N GLY A 525 7.50 -2.41 -24.86
CA GLY A 525 7.69 -2.81 -26.25
C GLY A 525 8.38 -1.76 -27.14
N PHE A 526 8.88 -0.66 -26.57
CA PHE A 526 9.63 0.33 -27.35
C PHE A 526 11.07 -0.11 -27.61
N ASN A 527 11.68 0.47 -28.65
CA ASN A 527 13.02 0.10 -29.12
C ASN A 527 14.09 0.32 -28.05
N GLU A 528 14.77 -0.74 -27.65
CA GLU A 528 15.85 -0.72 -26.65
C GLU A 528 17.10 0.08 -27.07
N ASN A 529 17.30 0.30 -28.36
CA ASN A 529 18.45 1.07 -28.88
C ASN A 529 18.21 2.59 -28.81
N LYS A 530 16.98 3.04 -28.52
CA LYS A 530 16.64 4.46 -28.35
C LYS A 530 16.71 4.89 -26.90
N THR A 531 17.03 6.15 -26.70
CA THR A 531 16.93 6.78 -25.38
C THR A 531 15.46 7.05 -25.02
N SER A 532 15.16 7.20 -23.72
CA SER A 532 13.80 7.60 -23.31
C SER A 532 13.35 8.89 -23.98
N ARG A 533 14.27 9.85 -24.19
CA ARG A 533 13.96 11.12 -24.85
C ARG A 533 13.54 10.92 -26.30
N GLU A 534 14.29 10.13 -27.06
CA GLU A 534 13.98 9.83 -28.46
C GLU A 534 12.61 9.13 -28.58
N ILE A 535 12.37 8.11 -27.76
CA ILE A 535 11.09 7.40 -27.73
C ILE A 535 9.93 8.36 -27.47
N MET A 536 10.08 9.23 -26.48
CA MET A 536 8.99 10.14 -26.09
C MET A 536 8.78 11.26 -27.12
N LEU A 537 9.84 11.78 -27.75
CA LEU A 537 9.72 12.76 -28.83
C LEU A 537 9.05 12.17 -30.08
N GLU A 538 9.35 10.91 -30.43
CA GLU A 538 8.67 10.21 -31.54
C GLU A 538 7.16 10.01 -31.25
N ARG A 539 6.77 9.95 -29.99
CA ARG A 539 5.38 9.91 -29.54
C ARG A 539 4.73 11.29 -29.48
N GLY A 540 5.45 12.35 -29.84
CA GLY A 540 4.97 13.72 -29.77
C GLY A 540 4.99 14.34 -28.38
N TYR A 541 5.72 13.75 -27.41
CA TYR A 541 5.83 14.25 -26.06
C TYR A 541 7.19 14.92 -25.84
N TYR A 542 7.16 16.07 -25.20
CA TYR A 542 8.33 16.93 -24.98
C TYR A 542 8.52 17.18 -23.46
N ARG A 543 9.69 17.69 -23.12
CA ARG A 543 10.06 17.99 -21.74
C ARG A 543 9.81 19.45 -21.42
N ILE A 544 9.51 19.71 -20.15
CA ILE A 544 9.56 21.03 -19.54
C ILE A 544 10.34 20.94 -18.24
N TYR A 545 11.14 21.94 -17.95
CA TYR A 545 12.04 21.99 -16.79
C TYR A 545 11.50 22.94 -15.74
N ASP A 546 11.75 22.68 -14.46
CA ASP A 546 11.47 23.62 -13.38
C ASP A 546 12.68 24.53 -13.11
N CYS A 547 12.61 25.35 -12.07
CA CYS A 547 13.68 26.27 -11.66
C CYS A 547 14.56 25.71 -10.52
N ASP A 548 14.54 24.41 -10.27
CA ASP A 548 15.26 23.70 -9.21
C ASP A 548 14.55 23.62 -7.84
N SER A 549 15.25 23.07 -6.84
CA SER A 549 14.83 23.02 -5.44
C SER A 549 16.02 23.30 -4.51
N LYS A 550 15.79 24.04 -3.43
CA LYS A 550 16.78 24.25 -2.36
C LYS A 550 16.79 23.05 -1.42
N LYS A 551 17.95 22.43 -1.23
CA LYS A 551 18.15 21.32 -0.29
C LYS A 551 18.46 21.83 1.10
N TYR A 552 17.74 21.33 2.10
CA TYR A 552 17.89 21.67 3.49
C TYR A 552 18.13 20.44 4.35
N GLU A 553 19.01 20.54 5.33
CA GLU A 553 19.35 19.46 6.25
C GLU A 553 19.29 19.94 7.71
N TRP A 554 18.79 19.09 8.58
CA TRP A 554 18.87 19.23 10.01
C TRP A 554 19.68 18.07 10.58
N ASN A 555 20.65 18.37 11.42
CA ASN A 555 21.47 17.41 12.15
C ASN A 555 21.28 17.65 13.64
N ARG A 556 21.29 16.58 14.40
CA ARG A 556 21.21 16.60 15.86
C ARG A 556 22.43 17.29 16.48
#